data_dadd633b2af138822c44117e063dddf3
#
_entry.id   dadd633b2af138822c44117e063dddf3
#
_cell.length_a   1.000
_cell.length_b   1.000
_cell.length_c   1.000
_cell.angle_alpha   90.00
_cell.angle_beta   90.00
_cell.angle_gamma   90.00
#
_symmetry.space_group_name_H-M   'P 1'
#
loop_
_entity.id
_entity.type
_entity.pdbx_description
1 polymer ?
#
loop_
_entity_poly.entity_id
_entity_poly.type
_entity_poly.pdbx_seq_one_letter_code
_entity_poly.pdbx_strand_id
1 'polypeptide(L)'
;GPEDALKQQLWLGAVNLIFTFVAIYTVDSLGRKPLFLAGTVGMFLGLSILGTTIYTQQMGIVSLLAILLFIGSFAMSMGPVVWVMLSEMFPNSVRSVAMSIAVAAQWLFNAIVANSFPLVNESNLNQNSFNGALPYFIFAFFCLIALVFVWKMVPETKGKSLEEMENLWSTK
;
A
#
# COMPACT_ATOMS: atom_id res chain seq x y z
N GLY A 1 -17.20 9.87 21.07
CA GLY A 1 -18.60 9.79 20.60
C GLY A 1 -18.69 9.75 19.08
N PRO A 2 -19.89 9.70 18.45
CA PRO A 2 -20.03 9.67 16.99
C PRO A 2 -19.39 10.88 16.28
N GLU A 3 -19.42 12.04 16.90
CA GLU A 3 -18.79 13.26 16.39
C GLU A 3 -17.26 13.16 16.33
N ASP A 4 -16.64 12.51 17.30
CA ASP A 4 -15.18 12.31 17.31
C ASP A 4 -14.76 11.30 16.25
N ALA A 5 -15.57 10.27 16.02
CA ALA A 5 -15.35 9.31 14.93
C ALA A 5 -15.45 9.99 13.55
N LEU A 6 -16.45 10.87 13.36
CA LEU A 6 -16.59 11.66 12.14
C LEU A 6 -15.38 12.59 11.92
N LYS A 7 -14.93 13.29 12.97
CA LYS A 7 -13.73 14.14 12.89
C LYS A 7 -12.49 13.34 12.52
N GLN A 8 -12.30 12.16 13.13
CA GLN A 8 -11.19 11.28 12.78
C GLN A 8 -11.24 10.84 11.29
N GLN A 9 -12.41 10.44 10.81
CA GLN A 9 -12.58 10.08 9.39
C GLN A 9 -12.28 11.25 8.44
N LEU A 10 -12.69 12.48 8.80
CA LEU A 10 -12.38 13.67 8.01
C LEU A 10 -10.88 13.93 7.95
N TRP A 11 -10.15 13.80 9.07
CA TRP A 11 -8.69 13.93 9.09
C TRP A 11 -8.00 12.86 8.22
N LEU A 12 -8.43 11.61 8.33
CA LEU A 12 -7.89 10.52 7.51
C LEU A 12 -8.15 10.77 6.01
N GLY A 13 -9.36 11.23 5.67
CA GLY A 13 -9.71 11.60 4.31
C GLY A 13 -8.90 12.79 3.78
N ALA A 14 -8.70 13.81 4.60
CA ALA A 14 -7.90 14.98 4.24
C ALA A 14 -6.43 14.60 3.99
N VAL A 15 -5.83 13.79 4.86
CA VAL A 15 -4.46 13.28 4.68
C VAL A 15 -4.37 12.46 3.39
N ASN A 16 -5.31 11.54 3.16
CA ASN A 16 -5.34 10.75 1.93
C ASN A 16 -5.39 11.64 0.68
N LEU A 17 -6.27 12.65 0.66
CA LEU A 17 -6.42 13.58 -0.45
C LEU A 17 -5.14 14.39 -0.70
N ILE A 18 -4.55 14.98 0.34
CA ILE A 18 -3.32 15.77 0.25
C ILE A 18 -2.18 14.93 -0.31
N PHE A 19 -1.95 13.72 0.22
CA PHE A 19 -0.87 12.84 -0.25
C PHE A 19 -1.13 12.27 -1.64
N THR A 20 -2.38 12.12 -2.06
CA THR A 20 -2.71 11.78 -3.44
C THR A 20 -2.30 12.91 -4.40
N PHE A 21 -2.55 14.18 -4.05
CA PHE A 21 -2.04 15.30 -4.85
C PHE A 21 -0.50 15.34 -4.87
N VAL A 22 0.14 15.11 -3.74
CA VAL A 22 1.61 15.00 -3.68
C VAL A 22 2.09 13.90 -4.64
N ALA A 23 1.43 12.75 -4.67
CA ALA A 23 1.77 11.67 -5.59
C ALA A 23 1.68 12.09 -7.06
N ILE A 24 0.59 12.76 -7.45
CA ILE A 24 0.37 13.23 -8.82
C ILE A 24 1.49 14.18 -9.27
N TYR A 25 1.91 15.11 -8.41
CA TYR A 25 2.98 16.07 -8.73
C TYR A 25 4.38 15.46 -8.67
N THR A 26 4.58 14.41 -7.87
CA THR A 26 5.91 13.84 -7.64
C THR A 26 6.20 12.60 -8.51
N VAL A 27 5.17 11.92 -9.01
CA VAL A 27 5.34 10.70 -9.80
C VAL A 27 6.19 10.89 -11.06
N ASP A 28 6.04 12.03 -11.72
CA ASP A 28 6.81 12.35 -12.92
C ASP A 28 8.22 12.88 -12.62
N SER A 29 8.41 13.48 -11.44
CA SER A 29 9.71 14.04 -11.03
C SER A 29 10.62 13.00 -10.37
N LEU A 30 10.10 12.19 -9.45
CA LEU A 30 10.86 11.19 -8.70
C LEU A 30 10.95 9.84 -9.42
N GLY A 31 9.97 9.51 -10.26
CA GLY A 31 9.82 8.19 -10.88
C GLY A 31 8.88 7.26 -10.11
N ARG A 32 8.38 6.26 -10.83
CA ARG A 32 7.34 5.35 -10.29
C ARG A 32 7.92 4.41 -9.24
N LYS A 33 9.05 3.77 -9.54
CA LYS A 33 9.68 2.80 -8.65
C LYS A 33 10.19 3.40 -7.34
N PRO A 34 10.94 4.52 -7.31
CA PRO A 34 11.37 5.15 -6.05
C PRO A 34 10.20 5.58 -5.17
N LEU A 35 9.14 6.14 -5.77
CA LEU A 35 7.96 6.57 -5.04
C LEU A 35 7.23 5.37 -4.43
N PHE A 36 7.14 4.26 -5.18
CA PHE A 36 6.55 3.01 -4.71
C PHE A 36 7.35 2.41 -3.55
N LEU A 37 8.68 2.38 -3.64
CA LEU A 37 9.55 1.88 -2.58
C LEU A 37 9.45 2.74 -1.31
N ALA A 38 9.51 4.06 -1.44
CA ALA A 38 9.38 5.00 -0.32
C ALA A 38 8.03 4.82 0.41
N GLY A 39 6.93 4.72 -0.34
CA GLY A 39 5.62 4.46 0.24
C GLY A 39 5.51 3.10 0.92
N THR A 40 6.08 2.06 0.33
CA THR A 40 6.07 0.72 0.95
C THR A 40 6.85 0.69 2.26
N VAL A 41 8.00 1.38 2.33
CA VAL A 41 8.76 1.56 3.59
C VAL A 41 7.93 2.32 4.62
N GLY A 42 7.29 3.41 4.23
CA GLY A 42 6.43 4.19 5.14
C GLY A 42 5.24 3.39 5.66
N MET A 43 4.59 2.57 4.81
CA MET A 43 3.52 1.66 5.22
C MET A 43 4.02 0.59 6.20
N PHE A 44 5.18 -0.02 5.92
CA PHE A 44 5.81 -0.98 6.82
C PHE A 44 6.08 -0.38 8.21
N LEU A 45 6.69 0.80 8.25
CA LEU A 45 6.97 1.51 9.51
C LEU A 45 5.68 1.88 10.25
N GLY A 46 4.70 2.45 9.54
CA GLY A 46 3.41 2.81 10.13
C GLY A 46 2.70 1.61 10.77
N LEU A 47 2.61 0.48 10.05
CA LEU A 47 2.01 -0.74 10.57
C LEU A 47 2.79 -1.37 11.73
N SER A 48 4.12 -1.34 11.65
CA SER A 48 4.99 -1.89 12.72
C SER A 48 4.86 -1.08 14.00
N ILE A 49 4.86 0.26 13.90
CA ILE A 49 4.68 1.14 15.06
C ILE A 49 3.26 0.97 15.63
N LEU A 50 2.23 0.95 14.77
CA LEU A 50 0.85 0.74 15.20
C LEU A 50 0.67 -0.62 15.89
N GLY A 51 1.18 -1.69 15.29
CA GLY A 51 1.16 -3.02 15.90
C GLY A 51 1.85 -3.05 17.27
N THR A 52 3.00 -2.38 17.38
CA THR A 52 3.74 -2.30 18.65
C THR A 52 2.96 -1.53 19.73
N THR A 53 2.34 -0.40 19.40
CA THR A 53 1.54 0.39 20.35
C THR A 53 0.28 -0.36 20.81
N ILE A 54 -0.33 -1.14 19.93
CA ILE A 54 -1.46 -2.02 20.30
C ILE A 54 -0.98 -3.16 21.20
N TYR A 55 0.13 -3.83 20.82
CA TYR A 55 0.71 -4.93 21.58
C TYR A 55 1.07 -4.51 23.03
N THR A 56 1.68 -3.34 23.17
CA THR A 56 2.07 -2.79 24.48
C THR A 56 0.92 -2.11 25.24
N GLN A 57 -0.27 -2.07 24.65
CA GLN A 57 -1.45 -1.38 25.21
C GLN A 57 -1.23 0.12 25.49
N GLN A 58 -0.27 0.74 24.79
CA GLN A 58 0.07 2.15 24.92
C GLN A 58 -0.50 2.96 23.75
N MET A 59 -1.82 2.94 23.63
CA MET A 59 -2.51 3.70 22.59
C MET A 59 -2.54 5.20 22.92
N GLY A 60 -2.18 6.02 21.92
CA GLY A 60 -2.13 7.47 22.09
C GLY A 60 -1.76 8.19 20.80
N ILE A 61 -1.08 9.32 20.95
CA ILE A 61 -0.64 10.15 19.81
C ILE A 61 0.26 9.38 18.85
N VAL A 62 1.08 8.45 19.37
CA VAL A 62 1.99 7.62 18.56
C VAL A 62 1.19 6.71 17.63
N SER A 63 0.12 6.07 18.11
CA SER A 63 -0.76 5.24 17.29
C SER A 63 -1.44 6.07 16.20
N LEU A 64 -1.89 7.28 16.53
CA LEU A 64 -2.48 8.19 15.54
C LEU A 64 -1.47 8.58 14.45
N LEU A 65 -0.26 8.97 14.84
CA LEU A 65 0.80 9.30 13.88
C LEU A 65 1.19 8.10 13.02
N ALA A 66 1.22 6.90 13.57
CA ALA A 66 1.48 5.66 12.84
C ALA A 66 0.41 5.38 11.77
N ILE A 67 -0.88 5.58 12.11
CA ILE A 67 -1.99 5.46 11.13
C ILE A 67 -1.87 6.52 10.04
N LEU A 68 -1.58 7.76 10.40
CA LEU A 68 -1.41 8.85 9.43
C LEU A 68 -0.21 8.59 8.52
N LEU A 69 0.90 8.08 9.04
CA LEU A 69 2.06 7.66 8.26
C LEU A 69 1.69 6.55 7.26
N PHE A 70 0.96 5.52 7.72
CA PHE A 70 0.48 4.44 6.85
C PHE A 70 -0.40 4.98 5.72
N ILE A 71 -1.43 5.77 6.05
CA ILE A 71 -2.39 6.31 5.06
C ILE A 71 -1.70 7.25 4.08
N GLY A 72 -0.86 8.17 4.57
CA GLY A 72 -0.12 9.08 3.71
C GLY A 72 0.83 8.34 2.76
N SER A 73 1.56 7.34 3.27
CA SER A 73 2.44 6.50 2.46
C SER A 73 1.69 5.69 1.41
N PHE A 74 0.53 5.12 1.76
CA PHE A 74 -0.35 4.43 0.82
C PHE A 74 -0.88 5.37 -0.26
N ALA A 75 -1.40 6.52 0.12
CA ALA A 75 -1.96 7.52 -0.79
C ALA A 75 -0.91 8.09 -1.75
N MET A 76 0.34 8.21 -1.29
CA MET A 76 1.46 8.70 -2.12
C MET A 76 1.98 7.63 -3.10
N SER A 77 1.76 6.35 -2.85
CA SER A 77 2.38 5.26 -3.62
C SER A 77 1.38 4.25 -4.18
N MET A 78 0.91 3.32 -3.36
CA MET A 78 0.07 2.19 -3.77
C MET A 78 -1.27 2.64 -4.37
N GLY A 79 -1.81 3.79 -3.98
CA GLY A 79 -3.05 4.33 -4.54
C GLY A 79 -2.89 4.63 -6.04
N PRO A 80 -2.29 5.75 -6.43
CA PRO A 80 -2.22 6.18 -7.82
C PRO A 80 -1.11 5.49 -8.63
N VAL A 81 0.08 5.26 -8.04
CA VAL A 81 1.28 4.85 -8.79
C VAL A 81 1.16 3.43 -9.36
N VAL A 82 0.48 2.53 -8.67
CA VAL A 82 0.24 1.15 -9.17
C VAL A 82 -0.50 1.17 -10.50
N TRP A 83 -1.54 1.98 -10.62
CA TRP A 83 -2.35 2.06 -11.85
C TRP A 83 -1.57 2.65 -13.02
N VAL A 84 -0.77 3.69 -12.74
CA VAL A 84 0.12 4.29 -13.73
C VAL A 84 1.15 3.26 -14.20
N MET A 85 1.84 2.60 -13.28
CA MET A 85 2.83 1.56 -13.62
C MET A 85 2.23 0.42 -14.44
N LEU A 86 1.08 -0.11 -14.03
CA LEU A 86 0.41 -1.19 -14.77
C LEU A 86 0.08 -0.77 -16.20
N SER A 87 -0.38 0.47 -16.41
CA SER A 87 -0.69 0.98 -17.74
C SER A 87 0.55 1.21 -18.60
N GLU A 88 1.69 1.52 -17.99
CA GLU A 88 2.97 1.76 -18.68
C GLU A 88 3.77 0.47 -18.95
N MET A 89 3.57 -0.57 -18.15
CA MET A 89 4.32 -1.82 -18.27
C MET A 89 3.86 -2.73 -19.41
N PHE A 90 2.61 -2.62 -19.84
CA PHE A 90 2.05 -3.54 -20.84
C PHE A 90 1.97 -2.90 -22.22
N PRO A 91 2.39 -3.63 -23.29
CA PRO A 91 2.19 -3.21 -24.67
C PRO A 91 0.72 -2.95 -25.00
N ASN A 92 0.47 -2.04 -25.95
CA ASN A 92 -0.90 -1.67 -26.35
C ASN A 92 -1.76 -2.87 -26.77
N SER A 93 -1.14 -3.88 -27.41
CA SER A 93 -1.82 -5.08 -27.93
C SER A 93 -2.46 -5.94 -26.84
N VAL A 94 -1.90 -5.97 -25.63
CA VAL A 94 -2.38 -6.82 -24.51
C VAL A 94 -2.79 -6.03 -23.27
N ARG A 95 -2.63 -4.70 -23.29
CA ARG A 95 -2.84 -3.84 -22.10
C ARG A 95 -4.22 -4.01 -21.49
N SER A 96 -5.28 -4.00 -22.30
CA SER A 96 -6.66 -4.11 -21.79
C SER A 96 -6.89 -5.44 -21.07
N VAL A 97 -6.40 -6.54 -21.63
CA VAL A 97 -6.54 -7.87 -21.03
C VAL A 97 -5.69 -7.96 -19.76
N ALA A 98 -4.44 -7.52 -19.80
CA ALA A 98 -3.53 -7.54 -18.65
C ALA A 98 -4.07 -6.68 -17.48
N MET A 99 -4.59 -5.49 -17.78
CA MET A 99 -5.22 -4.61 -16.80
C MET A 99 -6.46 -5.27 -16.19
N SER A 100 -7.32 -5.92 -17.00
CA SER A 100 -8.50 -6.61 -16.50
C SER A 100 -8.14 -7.74 -15.53
N ILE A 101 -7.09 -8.53 -15.86
CA ILE A 101 -6.60 -9.59 -14.97
C ILE A 101 -6.04 -9.00 -13.67
N ALA A 102 -5.25 -7.91 -13.76
CA ALA A 102 -4.69 -7.25 -12.58
C ALA A 102 -5.78 -6.69 -11.66
N VAL A 103 -6.81 -6.06 -12.22
CA VAL A 103 -7.98 -5.55 -11.48
C VAL A 103 -8.75 -6.69 -10.83
N ALA A 104 -9.02 -7.78 -11.57
CA ALA A 104 -9.70 -8.95 -11.03
C ALA A 104 -8.93 -9.58 -9.87
N ALA A 105 -7.61 -9.74 -10.03
CA ALA A 105 -6.74 -10.25 -8.97
C ALA A 105 -6.76 -9.33 -7.74
N GLN A 106 -6.66 -8.02 -7.94
CA GLN A 106 -6.70 -7.04 -6.84
C GLN A 106 -8.02 -7.15 -6.05
N TRP A 107 -9.16 -7.22 -6.72
CA TRP A 107 -10.46 -7.34 -6.04
C TRP A 107 -10.63 -8.69 -5.34
N LEU A 108 -10.10 -9.77 -5.93
CA LEU A 108 -10.09 -11.09 -5.29
C LEU A 108 -9.29 -11.06 -3.99
N PHE A 109 -8.06 -10.54 -4.02
CA PHE A 109 -7.24 -10.42 -2.81
C PHE A 109 -7.84 -9.44 -1.79
N ASN A 110 -8.46 -8.36 -2.23
CA ASN A 110 -9.19 -7.45 -1.35
C ASN A 110 -10.32 -8.17 -0.61
N ALA A 111 -11.12 -8.98 -1.34
CA ALA A 111 -12.16 -9.79 -0.72
C ALA A 111 -11.61 -10.82 0.27
N ILE A 112 -10.49 -11.49 -0.06
CA ILE A 112 -9.82 -12.42 0.86
C ILE A 112 -9.39 -11.71 2.13
N VAL A 113 -8.73 -10.56 2.02
CA VAL A 113 -8.28 -9.75 3.17
C VAL A 113 -9.46 -9.26 3.99
N ALA A 114 -10.50 -8.72 3.36
CA ALA A 114 -11.69 -8.21 4.04
C ALA A 114 -12.41 -9.29 4.86
N ASN A 115 -12.47 -10.53 4.35
CA ASN A 115 -13.10 -11.64 5.05
C ASN A 115 -12.17 -12.31 6.09
N SER A 116 -10.86 -12.34 5.86
CA SER A 116 -9.90 -12.95 6.79
C SER A 116 -9.54 -12.04 7.96
N PHE A 117 -9.60 -10.72 7.78
CA PHE A 117 -9.24 -9.75 8.83
C PHE A 117 -10.05 -9.94 10.12
N PRO A 118 -11.40 -10.01 10.11
CA PRO A 118 -12.17 -10.25 11.33
C PRO A 118 -11.80 -11.58 11.99
N LEU A 119 -11.61 -12.65 11.20
CA LEU A 119 -11.24 -13.98 11.71
C LEU A 119 -9.90 -13.96 12.45
N VAL A 120 -8.90 -13.29 11.89
CA VAL A 120 -7.60 -13.12 12.55
C VAL A 120 -7.73 -12.22 13.77
N ASN A 121 -8.49 -11.11 13.65
CA ASN A 121 -8.66 -10.14 14.72
C ASN A 121 -9.35 -10.74 15.94
N GLU A 122 -10.34 -11.61 15.76
CA GLU A 122 -11.11 -12.26 16.83
C GLU A 122 -10.47 -13.57 17.31
N SER A 123 -9.36 -14.01 16.69
CA SER A 123 -8.71 -15.28 17.05
C SER A 123 -8.18 -15.26 18.49
N ASN A 124 -8.27 -16.41 19.16
CA ASN A 124 -7.72 -16.58 20.51
C ASN A 124 -6.22 -16.28 20.57
N LEU A 125 -5.48 -16.59 19.50
CA LEU A 125 -4.06 -16.28 19.39
C LEU A 125 -3.83 -14.76 19.42
N ASN A 126 -4.62 -13.99 18.66
CA ASN A 126 -4.50 -12.54 18.62
C ASN A 126 -4.83 -11.93 19.98
N GLN A 127 -5.93 -12.34 20.59
CA GLN A 127 -6.39 -11.74 21.85
C GLN A 127 -5.48 -12.09 23.03
N ASN A 128 -5.03 -13.34 23.14
CA ASN A 128 -4.29 -13.81 24.31
C ASN A 128 -2.77 -13.59 24.22
N SER A 129 -2.19 -13.61 23.01
CA SER A 129 -0.74 -13.53 22.83
C SER A 129 -0.26 -12.23 22.19
N PHE A 130 -1.11 -11.57 21.41
CA PHE A 130 -0.76 -10.37 20.64
C PHE A 130 -1.55 -9.12 21.05
N ASN A 131 -2.45 -9.19 22.03
CA ASN A 131 -3.25 -8.06 22.51
C ASN A 131 -4.00 -7.31 21.39
N GLY A 132 -4.37 -8.00 20.30
CA GLY A 132 -5.03 -7.40 19.14
C GLY A 132 -4.08 -6.94 18.03
N ALA A 133 -2.77 -7.07 18.18
CA ALA A 133 -1.77 -6.51 17.25
C ALA A 133 -1.45 -7.41 16.04
N LEU A 134 -1.79 -8.70 16.09
CA LEU A 134 -1.40 -9.69 15.08
C LEU A 134 -1.73 -9.28 13.63
N PRO A 135 -2.93 -8.77 13.29
CA PRO A 135 -3.24 -8.37 11.91
C PRO A 135 -2.27 -7.32 11.37
N TYR A 136 -1.87 -6.35 12.20
CA TYR A 136 -0.98 -5.27 11.79
C TYR A 136 0.44 -5.77 11.52
N PHE A 137 0.94 -6.73 12.31
CA PHE A 137 2.22 -7.37 12.04
C PHE A 137 2.19 -8.24 10.78
N ILE A 138 1.08 -8.93 10.51
CA ILE A 138 0.89 -9.67 9.26
C ILE A 138 0.95 -8.71 8.07
N PHE A 139 0.24 -7.59 8.11
CA PHE A 139 0.28 -6.60 7.03
C PHE A 139 1.67 -5.95 6.89
N ALA A 140 2.37 -5.67 8.00
CA ALA A 140 3.76 -5.19 7.96
C ALA A 140 4.68 -6.21 7.27
N PHE A 141 4.51 -7.49 7.55
CA PHE A 141 5.26 -8.56 6.88
C PHE A 141 4.98 -8.61 5.36
N PHE A 142 3.72 -8.46 4.94
CA PHE A 142 3.40 -8.35 3.51
C PHE A 142 3.98 -7.09 2.87
N CYS A 143 4.09 -5.98 3.59
CA CYS A 143 4.81 -4.79 3.09
C CYS A 143 6.29 -5.08 2.84
N LEU A 144 6.96 -5.89 3.68
CA LEU A 144 8.35 -6.31 3.43
C LEU A 144 8.46 -7.19 2.17
N ILE A 145 7.53 -8.13 1.97
CA ILE A 145 7.48 -8.93 0.75
C ILE A 145 7.30 -8.02 -0.46
N ALA A 146 6.36 -7.08 -0.40
CA ALA A 146 6.12 -6.12 -1.47
C ALA A 146 7.35 -5.26 -1.75
N LEU A 147 8.07 -4.80 -0.71
CA LEU A 147 9.30 -4.02 -0.83
C LEU A 147 10.37 -4.79 -1.62
N VAL A 148 10.62 -6.05 -1.24
CA VAL A 148 11.60 -6.91 -1.92
C VAL A 148 11.19 -7.19 -3.36
N PHE A 149 9.90 -7.45 -3.59
CA PHE A 149 9.35 -7.69 -4.92
C PHE A 149 9.54 -6.48 -5.84
N VAL A 150 9.13 -5.29 -5.37
CA VAL A 150 9.26 -4.06 -6.15
C VAL A 150 10.72 -3.73 -6.43
N TRP A 151 11.58 -3.88 -5.41
CA TRP A 151 13.01 -3.60 -5.58
C TRP A 151 13.66 -4.49 -6.62
N LYS A 152 13.38 -5.80 -6.60
CA LYS A 152 14.05 -6.78 -7.46
C LYS A 152 13.38 -6.96 -8.83
N MET A 153 12.06 -6.94 -8.89
CA MET A 153 11.32 -7.40 -10.07
C MET A 153 10.63 -6.27 -10.86
N VAL A 154 10.30 -5.17 -10.21
CA VAL A 154 9.59 -4.08 -10.89
C VAL A 154 10.59 -3.13 -11.54
N PRO A 155 10.55 -2.94 -12.89
CA PRO A 155 11.40 -1.98 -13.57
C PRO A 155 10.94 -0.54 -13.32
N GLU A 156 11.84 0.44 -13.46
CA GLU A 156 11.45 1.85 -13.52
C GLU A 156 10.87 2.14 -14.91
N THR A 157 9.70 2.75 -14.94
CA THR A 157 9.00 3.08 -16.20
C THR A 157 9.16 4.55 -16.60
N LYS A 158 9.66 5.40 -15.69
CA LYS A 158 9.87 6.82 -15.97
C LYS A 158 10.75 7.04 -17.20
N GLY A 159 10.22 7.82 -18.16
CA GLY A 159 10.97 8.25 -19.34
C GLY A 159 11.24 7.16 -20.36
N LYS A 160 10.67 5.96 -20.22
CA LYS A 160 10.77 4.89 -21.20
C LYS A 160 9.59 4.89 -22.15
N SER A 161 9.86 4.66 -23.43
CA SER A 161 8.81 4.44 -24.41
C SER A 161 8.16 3.05 -24.25
N LEU A 162 6.97 2.87 -24.80
CA LEU A 162 6.29 1.56 -24.76
C LEU A 162 7.09 0.47 -25.50
N GLU A 163 7.78 0.85 -26.59
CA GLU A 163 8.64 -0.04 -27.36
C GLU A 163 9.87 -0.47 -26.53
N GLU A 164 10.45 0.43 -25.76
CA GLU A 164 11.55 0.12 -24.85
C GLU A 164 11.11 -0.83 -23.72
N MET A 165 9.89 -0.65 -23.21
CA MET A 165 9.32 -1.57 -22.22
C MET A 165 9.06 -2.96 -22.81
N GLU A 166 8.57 -3.06 -24.04
CA GLU A 166 8.36 -4.33 -24.75
C GLU A 166 9.67 -5.10 -24.93
N ASN A 167 10.75 -4.41 -25.29
CA ASN A 167 12.07 -5.00 -25.41
C ASN A 167 12.64 -5.55 -24.08
N LEU A 168 12.31 -4.94 -22.95
CA LEU A 168 12.71 -5.45 -21.63
C LEU A 168 12.09 -6.82 -21.30
N TRP A 169 10.94 -7.14 -21.89
CA TRP A 169 10.26 -8.42 -21.66
C TRP A 169 10.60 -9.47 -22.72
N SER A 170 10.99 -9.04 -23.91
CA SER A 170 11.37 -9.96 -25.02
C SER A 170 12.78 -10.52 -24.88
N THR A 171 13.64 -9.91 -24.05
CA THR A 171 15.07 -10.28 -23.91
C THR A 171 15.32 -11.21 -22.69
N LYS A 172 14.30 -11.68 -22.04
CA LYS A 172 14.36 -12.69 -20.96
C LYS A 172 13.66 -13.97 -21.37
#